data_3af96c3aa7ec06faa1de0eb31e1be0a0
#
_entry.id   3af96c3aa7ec06faa1de0eb31e1be0a0
#
_cell.length_a   1.000
_cell.length_b   1.000
_cell.length_c   1.000
_cell.angle_alpha   90.00
_cell.angle_beta   90.00
_cell.angle_gamma   90.00
#
_symmetry.space_group_name_H-M   'P 1'
#
loop_
_entity.id
_entity.type
_entity.pdbx_description
1 polymer ?
#
loop_
_entity_poly.entity_id
_entity_poly.type
_entity_poly.pdbx_seq_one_letter_code
_entity_poly.pdbx_strand_id
1 'polypeptide(L)'
;LHTGGQSSTPGELIGRVKIIEANPDCIVDRFPYLSEIVYRKNPLIIDHKTLLSKWEEFKEKNNIYLIYCKTDLKTMYENISHEKKAHKSPEYLEEIKRRHPHIVDLYDQLFRTIGFDITYNWQEDNLPCVD
;
A
#
# COMPACT_ATOMS: atom_id res chain seq x y z
N LEU A 1 9.14 -7.06 3.97
CA LEU A 1 10.03 -5.91 3.81
C LEU A 1 9.25 -4.61 3.92
N HIS A 2 9.64 -3.76 4.83
CA HIS A 2 9.02 -2.46 5.03
C HIS A 2 9.82 -1.39 4.27
N THR A 3 9.15 -0.64 3.41
CA THR A 3 9.82 0.31 2.51
C THR A 3 9.91 1.74 3.05
N GLY A 4 9.48 1.97 4.28
CA GLY A 4 9.51 3.28 4.91
C GLY A 4 8.35 4.18 4.50
N GLY A 5 8.45 5.48 4.77
CA GLY A 5 7.45 6.48 4.41
C GLY A 5 7.51 6.90 2.95
N GLN A 6 6.88 8.03 2.63
CA GLN A 6 6.89 8.58 1.27
C GLN A 6 8.30 8.96 0.84
N SER A 7 8.62 8.70 -0.43
CA SER A 7 9.89 9.10 -1.02
C SER A 7 9.92 10.60 -1.27
N SER A 8 11.09 11.21 -1.15
CA SER A 8 11.28 12.64 -1.36
C SER A 8 11.62 12.99 -2.81
N THR A 9 12.19 12.06 -3.56
CA THR A 9 12.61 12.25 -4.94
C THR A 9 12.25 11.04 -5.81
N PRO A 10 12.13 11.22 -7.15
CA PRO A 10 11.95 10.09 -8.05
C PRO A 10 13.05 9.03 -7.91
N GLY A 11 14.30 9.45 -7.76
CA GLY A 11 15.43 8.53 -7.58
C GLY A 11 15.33 7.70 -6.32
N GLU A 12 14.85 8.28 -5.22
CA GLU A 12 14.61 7.55 -3.98
C GLU A 12 13.52 6.49 -4.15
N LEU A 13 12.42 6.83 -4.83
CA LEU A 13 11.33 5.91 -5.11
C LEU A 13 11.81 4.72 -5.94
N ILE A 14 12.53 4.98 -7.02
CA ILE A 14 13.12 3.95 -7.89
C ILE A 14 14.12 3.09 -7.11
N GLY A 15 14.94 3.73 -6.27
CA GLY A 15 15.92 3.03 -5.43
C GLY A 15 15.28 2.04 -4.47
N ARG A 16 14.15 2.38 -3.89
CA ARG A 16 13.40 1.47 -3.02
C ARG A 16 12.90 0.24 -3.76
N VAL A 17 12.45 0.40 -5.00
CA VAL A 17 12.04 -0.73 -5.83
C VAL A 17 13.22 -1.63 -6.19
N LYS A 18 14.40 -1.05 -6.45
CA LYS A 18 15.62 -1.83 -6.69
C LYS A 18 16.02 -2.68 -5.49
N ILE A 19 15.82 -2.17 -4.28
CA ILE A 19 16.06 -2.94 -3.05
C ILE A 19 15.12 -4.15 -2.99
N ILE A 20 13.86 -3.97 -3.35
CA ILE A 20 12.89 -5.08 -3.41
C ILE A 20 13.34 -6.12 -4.44
N GLU A 21 13.76 -5.70 -5.63
CA GLU A 21 14.25 -6.62 -6.67
C GLU A 21 15.50 -7.39 -6.22
N ALA A 22 16.34 -6.78 -5.40
CA ALA A 22 17.54 -7.41 -4.86
C ALA A 22 17.25 -8.44 -3.75
N ASN A 23 16.02 -8.49 -3.26
CA ASN A 23 15.60 -9.39 -2.20
C ASN A 23 14.44 -10.27 -2.67
N PRO A 24 14.70 -11.24 -3.57
CA PRO A 24 13.67 -12.17 -4.00
C PRO A 24 13.14 -12.97 -2.81
N ASP A 25 11.94 -13.49 -2.93
CA ASP A 25 11.26 -14.25 -1.88
C ASP A 25 10.91 -13.41 -0.62
N CYS A 26 10.81 -12.10 -0.75
CA CYS A 26 10.35 -11.25 0.33
C CYS A 26 8.86 -10.93 0.25
N ILE A 27 8.27 -10.61 1.40
CA ILE A 27 6.93 -10.02 1.47
C ILE A 27 7.12 -8.52 1.60
N VAL A 28 6.43 -7.77 0.75
CA VAL A 28 6.50 -6.31 0.74
C VAL A 28 5.18 -5.74 1.25
N ASP A 29 5.27 -4.96 2.31
CA ASP A 29 4.15 -4.16 2.79
C ASP A 29 4.17 -2.82 2.07
N ARG A 30 3.14 -2.58 1.25
CA ARG A 30 2.99 -1.37 0.42
C ARG A 30 4.09 -1.20 -0.63
N PHE A 31 3.80 -1.66 -1.83
CA PHE A 31 4.74 -1.53 -2.94
C PHE A 31 4.91 -0.05 -3.35
N PRO A 32 6.14 0.48 -3.46
CA PRO A 32 6.39 1.92 -3.58
C PRO A 32 5.67 2.63 -4.72
N TYR A 33 5.63 2.06 -5.93
CA TYR A 33 4.95 2.70 -7.07
C TYR A 33 3.44 2.81 -6.84
N LEU A 34 2.84 1.79 -6.24
CA LEU A 34 1.41 1.78 -5.94
C LEU A 34 1.07 2.69 -4.76
N SER A 35 1.91 2.70 -3.74
CA SER A 35 1.75 3.58 -2.57
C SER A 35 1.84 5.05 -2.95
N GLU A 36 2.71 5.39 -3.89
CA GLU A 36 2.82 6.76 -4.38
C GLU A 36 1.48 7.25 -4.97
N ILE A 37 0.82 6.39 -5.76
CA ILE A 37 -0.47 6.71 -6.37
C ILE A 37 -1.55 6.93 -5.31
N VAL A 38 -1.59 6.09 -4.28
CA VAL A 38 -2.68 6.08 -3.29
C VAL A 38 -2.48 7.13 -2.21
N TYR A 39 -1.28 7.27 -1.68
CA TYR A 39 -1.04 8.05 -0.47
C TYR A 39 -0.53 9.46 -0.71
N ARG A 40 0.10 9.74 -1.83
CA ARG A 40 0.64 11.09 -2.07
C ARG A 40 -0.48 12.07 -2.41
N LYS A 41 -0.45 13.21 -1.73
CA LYS A 41 -1.22 14.38 -2.14
C LYS A 41 -0.55 14.99 -3.37
N ASN A 42 -1.33 15.56 -4.27
CA ASN A 42 -0.79 16.19 -5.48
C ASN A 42 0.28 17.24 -5.18
N PRO A 43 1.31 17.37 -6.03
CA PRO A 43 1.58 16.54 -7.21
C PRO A 43 2.34 15.26 -6.86
N LEU A 44 2.17 14.21 -7.68
CA LEU A 44 2.99 13.01 -7.59
C LEU A 44 4.44 13.32 -8.00
N ILE A 45 5.41 12.65 -7.38
CA ILE A 45 6.84 12.84 -7.76
C ILE A 45 7.20 12.15 -9.08
N ILE A 46 6.40 11.17 -9.48
CA ILE A 46 6.41 10.57 -10.82
C ILE A 46 4.96 10.53 -11.25
N ASP A 47 4.67 10.91 -12.50
CA ASP A 47 3.29 10.98 -12.96
C ASP A 47 2.61 9.60 -12.93
N HIS A 48 1.28 9.62 -12.81
CA HIS A 48 0.46 8.43 -12.63
C HIS A 48 0.64 7.40 -13.75
N LYS A 49 0.67 7.85 -14.99
CA LYS A 49 0.85 6.98 -16.15
C LYS A 49 2.21 6.28 -16.13
N THR A 50 3.27 7.02 -15.78
CA THR A 50 4.62 6.48 -15.67
C THR A 50 4.72 5.48 -14.52
N LEU A 51 4.09 5.76 -13.38
CA LEU A 51 4.04 4.84 -12.26
C LEU A 51 3.38 3.51 -12.63
N LEU A 52 2.27 3.55 -13.35
CA LEU A 52 1.60 2.33 -13.83
C LEU A 52 2.46 1.57 -14.83
N SER A 53 3.15 2.26 -15.73
CA SER A 53 4.08 1.62 -16.68
C SER A 53 5.24 0.94 -15.95
N LYS A 54 5.82 1.58 -14.95
CA LYS A 54 6.88 1.00 -14.14
C LYS A 54 6.42 -0.21 -13.34
N TRP A 55 5.20 -0.17 -12.83
CA TRP A 55 4.58 -1.32 -12.18
C TRP A 55 4.45 -2.51 -13.14
N GLU A 56 3.95 -2.28 -14.34
CA GLU A 56 3.80 -3.33 -15.36
C GLU A 56 5.16 -3.93 -15.74
N GLU A 57 6.19 -3.11 -15.94
CA GLU A 57 7.55 -3.58 -16.19
C GLU A 57 8.07 -4.45 -15.05
N PHE A 58 7.87 -4.02 -13.82
CA PHE A 58 8.28 -4.77 -12.64
C PHE A 58 7.57 -6.12 -12.57
N LYS A 59 6.27 -6.13 -12.82
CA LYS A 59 5.45 -7.33 -12.80
C LYS A 59 5.87 -8.34 -13.88
N GLU A 60 6.21 -7.86 -15.07
CA GLU A 60 6.69 -8.72 -16.16
C GLU A 60 8.04 -9.36 -15.86
N LYS A 61 8.92 -8.64 -15.19
CA LYS A 61 10.28 -9.11 -14.89
C LYS A 61 10.35 -10.01 -13.66
N ASN A 62 9.37 -9.96 -12.79
CA ASN A 62 9.41 -10.62 -11.50
C ASN A 62 8.20 -11.52 -11.31
N ASN A 63 8.39 -12.61 -10.58
CA ASN A 63 7.29 -13.48 -10.19
C ASN A 63 6.62 -12.90 -8.94
N ILE A 64 5.41 -12.35 -9.11
CA ILE A 64 4.73 -11.56 -8.08
C ILE A 64 3.35 -12.11 -7.81
N TYR A 65 2.99 -12.15 -6.52
CA TYR A 65 1.61 -12.27 -6.06
C TYR A 65 1.19 -10.96 -5.43
N LEU A 66 0.16 -10.35 -5.98
CA LEU A 66 -0.42 -9.13 -5.43
C LEU A 66 -1.61 -9.49 -4.57
N ILE A 67 -1.52 -9.16 -3.29
CA ILE A 67 -2.55 -9.45 -2.29
C ILE A 67 -3.22 -8.15 -1.88
N TYR A 68 -4.52 -8.08 -2.07
CA TYR A 68 -5.32 -6.96 -1.58
C TYR A 68 -5.84 -7.28 -0.17
N CYS A 69 -5.25 -6.63 0.83
CA CYS A 69 -5.69 -6.76 2.22
C CYS A 69 -6.88 -5.82 2.45
N LYS A 70 -8.09 -6.37 2.41
CA LYS A 70 -9.32 -5.61 2.52
C LYS A 70 -9.86 -5.67 3.94
N THR A 71 -10.29 -4.51 4.46
CA THR A 71 -10.93 -4.37 5.77
C THR A 71 -12.08 -3.38 5.64
N ASP A 72 -13.20 -3.61 6.34
CA ASP A 72 -14.29 -2.66 6.35
C ASP A 72 -13.93 -1.39 7.16
N LEU A 73 -14.60 -0.28 6.85
CA LEU A 73 -14.31 1.01 7.47
C LEU A 73 -14.55 1.03 8.99
N LYS A 74 -15.55 0.32 9.46
CA LYS A 74 -15.85 0.25 10.90
C LYS A 74 -14.69 -0.36 11.66
N THR A 75 -14.15 -1.47 11.17
CA THR A 75 -13.00 -2.12 11.79
C THR A 75 -11.75 -1.26 11.72
N MET A 76 -11.53 -0.56 10.61
CA MET A 76 -10.43 0.39 10.49
C MET A 76 -10.52 1.49 11.55
N TYR A 77 -11.69 2.04 11.77
CA TYR A 77 -11.91 3.06 12.81
C TYR A 77 -11.67 2.50 14.22
N GLU A 78 -12.11 1.29 14.49
CA GLU A 78 -11.84 0.62 15.76
C GLU A 78 -10.34 0.43 15.98
N ASN A 79 -9.61 -0.03 14.96
CA ASN A 79 -8.16 -0.22 15.02
C ASN A 79 -7.43 1.11 15.25
N ILE A 80 -7.83 2.17 14.57
CA ILE A 80 -7.26 3.51 14.77
C ILE A 80 -7.52 3.99 16.21
N SER A 81 -8.70 3.72 16.76
CA SER A 81 -9.02 4.06 18.14
C SER A 81 -8.14 3.31 19.14
N HIS A 82 -7.76 2.06 18.84
CA HIS A 82 -6.80 1.32 19.65
C HIS A 82 -5.38 1.89 19.53
N GLU A 83 -4.96 2.36 18.36
CA GLU A 83 -3.68 3.04 18.17
C GLU A 83 -3.58 4.32 18.98
N LYS A 84 -4.71 4.94 19.35
CA LYS A 84 -4.74 6.11 20.22
C LYS A 84 -3.99 5.88 21.53
N LYS A 85 -3.92 4.66 22.01
CA LYS A 85 -3.17 4.27 23.20
C LYS A 85 -1.65 4.22 22.97
N ALA A 86 -1.20 4.34 21.72
CA ALA A 86 0.20 4.24 21.30
C ALA A 86 0.83 5.60 20.98
N HIS A 87 0.46 6.64 21.68
CA HIS A 87 1.11 7.97 21.68
C HIS A 87 0.92 8.83 20.41
N LYS A 88 -0.12 8.62 19.61
CA LYS A 88 -0.43 9.51 18.50
C LYS A 88 -1.41 10.61 18.94
N SER A 89 -1.25 11.83 18.42
CA SER A 89 -2.12 12.94 18.78
C SER A 89 -3.55 12.73 18.31
N PRO A 90 -4.56 13.27 19.05
CA PRO A 90 -5.95 13.20 18.59
C PRO A 90 -6.17 13.81 17.21
N GLU A 91 -5.47 14.90 16.89
CA GLU A 91 -5.56 15.57 15.58
C GLU A 91 -5.06 14.67 14.45
N TYR A 92 -3.98 13.96 14.67
CA TYR A 92 -3.44 12.99 13.71
C TYR A 92 -4.43 11.87 13.44
N LEU A 93 -5.05 11.32 14.47
CA LEU A 93 -6.03 10.25 14.36
C LEU A 93 -7.29 10.69 13.62
N GLU A 94 -7.77 11.91 13.87
CA GLU A 94 -8.92 12.48 13.16
C GLU A 94 -8.59 12.67 11.67
N GLU A 95 -7.39 13.13 11.34
CA GLU A 95 -6.93 13.27 9.97
C GLU A 95 -6.92 11.92 9.24
N ILE A 96 -6.41 10.87 9.90
CA ILE A 96 -6.43 9.51 9.35
C ILE A 96 -7.86 9.04 9.09
N LYS A 97 -8.75 9.17 10.06
CA LYS A 97 -10.16 8.78 9.91
C LYS A 97 -10.83 9.50 8.76
N ARG A 98 -10.55 10.77 8.58
CA ARG A 98 -11.11 11.58 7.50
C ARG A 98 -10.60 11.12 6.13
N ARG A 99 -9.34 10.72 6.05
CA ARG A 99 -8.71 10.31 4.79
C ARG A 99 -9.00 8.86 4.40
N HIS A 100 -9.31 7.99 5.34
CA HIS A 100 -9.46 6.56 5.09
C HIS A 100 -10.46 6.19 4.00
N PRO A 101 -11.69 6.74 3.98
CA PRO A 101 -12.63 6.41 2.93
C PRO A 101 -12.10 6.71 1.54
N HIS A 102 -11.41 7.82 1.38
CA HIS A 102 -10.79 8.21 0.11
C HIS A 102 -9.66 7.27 -0.28
N ILE A 103 -8.82 6.87 0.67
CA ILE A 103 -7.73 5.91 0.43
C ILE A 103 -8.28 4.55 0.03
N VAL A 104 -9.34 4.07 0.67
CA VAL A 104 -10.00 2.82 0.30
C VAL A 104 -10.51 2.89 -1.13
N ASP A 105 -11.16 4.00 -1.51
CA ASP A 105 -11.63 4.20 -2.88
C ASP A 105 -10.49 4.20 -3.89
N LEU A 106 -9.38 4.84 -3.57
CA LEU A 106 -8.20 4.86 -4.45
C LEU A 106 -7.62 3.46 -4.64
N TYR A 107 -7.55 2.66 -3.58
CA TYR A 107 -7.13 1.27 -3.68
C TYR A 107 -8.08 0.44 -4.53
N ASP A 108 -9.39 0.58 -4.34
CA ASP A 108 -10.39 -0.13 -5.14
C ASP A 108 -10.26 0.22 -6.63
N GLN A 109 -10.10 1.50 -6.96
CA GLN A 109 -9.89 1.96 -8.33
C GLN A 109 -8.60 1.40 -8.91
N LEU A 110 -7.51 1.46 -8.15
CA LEU A 110 -6.21 0.97 -8.57
C LEU A 110 -6.26 -0.53 -8.88
N PHE A 111 -6.82 -1.32 -7.98
CA PHE A 111 -6.90 -2.77 -8.16
C PHE A 111 -7.87 -3.19 -9.27
N ARG A 112 -8.88 -2.41 -9.56
CA ARG A 112 -9.71 -2.63 -10.76
C ARG A 112 -8.91 -2.42 -12.03
N THR A 113 -7.96 -1.50 -12.02
CA THR A 113 -7.12 -1.17 -13.17
C THR A 113 -6.01 -2.19 -13.38
N ILE A 114 -5.26 -2.54 -12.33
CA ILE A 114 -4.08 -3.40 -12.43
C ILE A 114 -4.37 -4.87 -12.14
N GLY A 115 -5.48 -5.17 -11.51
CA GLY A 115 -5.80 -6.52 -11.03
C GLY A 115 -5.06 -6.87 -9.74
N PHE A 116 -5.41 -8.01 -9.17
CA PHE A 116 -4.74 -8.60 -8.01
C PHE A 116 -4.96 -10.10 -8.03
N ASP A 117 -4.09 -10.84 -7.35
CA ASP A 117 -4.15 -12.31 -7.36
C ASP A 117 -5.08 -12.85 -6.26
N ILE A 118 -5.01 -12.25 -5.08
CA ILE A 118 -5.72 -12.72 -3.91
C ILE A 118 -6.31 -11.53 -3.15
N THR A 119 -7.55 -11.66 -2.68
CA THR A 119 -8.12 -10.75 -1.69
C THR A 119 -8.04 -11.44 -0.33
N TYR A 120 -7.54 -10.73 0.67
CA TYR A 120 -7.46 -11.20 2.04
C TYR A 120 -8.22 -10.26 2.97
N ASN A 121 -9.14 -10.82 3.74
CA ASN A 121 -9.82 -10.10 4.82
C ASN A 121 -9.53 -10.84 6.12
N TRP A 122 -8.73 -10.24 6.99
CA TRP A 122 -8.28 -10.88 8.22
C TRP A 122 -9.41 -11.22 9.19
N GLN A 123 -10.58 -10.61 9.04
CA GLN A 123 -11.76 -10.87 9.86
C GLN A 123 -12.52 -12.11 9.44
N GLU A 124 -12.50 -12.44 8.14
CA GLU A 124 -13.26 -13.53 7.55
C GLU A 124 -12.38 -14.72 7.16
N ASP A 125 -11.14 -14.43 6.78
CA ASP A 125 -10.22 -15.43 6.27
C ASP A 125 -9.27 -15.92 7.37
N ASN A 126 -9.06 -17.22 7.41
CA ASN A 126 -8.01 -17.79 8.25
C ASN A 126 -6.67 -17.63 7.52
N LEU A 127 -5.67 -17.10 8.25
CA LEU A 127 -4.31 -17.13 7.73
C LEU A 127 -3.89 -18.60 7.56
N PRO A 128 -3.37 -18.98 6.39
CA PRO A 128 -2.75 -20.28 6.27
C PRO A 128 -1.62 -20.36 7.30
N CYS A 129 -1.58 -21.47 8.04
CA CYS A 129 -0.46 -21.74 8.93
C CYS A 129 0.81 -21.78 8.10
N VAL A 130 1.70 -20.84 8.35
CA VAL A 130 3.05 -20.86 7.78
C VAL A 130 3.87 -21.70 8.74
N ASP A 131 3.99 -22.96 8.42
CA ASP A 131 4.90 -23.84 9.14
C ASP A 131 6.32 -23.61 8.67
#